data_46b640286f418bcf038b3b91b97ea67c
#
_entry.id   46b640286f418bcf038b3b91b97ea67c
#
_cell.length_a   1.000
_cell.length_b   1.000
_cell.length_c   1.000
_cell.angle_alpha   90.00
_cell.angle_beta   90.00
_cell.angle_gamma   90.00
#
_symmetry.space_group_name_H-M   'P 1'
#
loop_
_entity.id
_entity.type
_entity.pdbx_description
1 polymer ?
#
loop_
_entity_poly.entity_id
_entity_poly.type
_entity_poly.pdbx_seq_one_letter_code
_entity_poly.pdbx_strand_id
1 'polypeptide(L)'
;MSAGLTIQLIAILISVACSLLGVFLVLRSMSMLTDAISHTILLGIVLSFFITHKLDSPLLIIGATLVGLLTVYLVELITDTNLVKEDAAIGIVLSVLFSIAVVLISKYTANIHLDIDTVLLGEIAFAPFHTEEIFGFKIASGIINGLSILILNLLVITIFFKEIKISIFDRALALTLGLFPEVFHYLLMSLVSVTAVISFDIVGA
;
A
#
# COMPACT_ATOMS: atom_id res chain seq x y z
N MET A 1 -17.23 15.82 16.88
CA MET A 1 -17.82 15.62 15.53
C MET A 1 -18.78 14.43 15.62
N SER A 2 -19.85 14.39 14.82
CA SER A 2 -20.68 13.18 14.76
C SER A 2 -19.90 12.04 14.09
N ALA A 3 -20.11 10.79 14.55
CA ALA A 3 -19.39 9.62 14.00
C ALA A 3 -19.52 9.54 12.47
N GLY A 4 -20.72 9.83 11.92
CA GLY A 4 -20.94 9.84 10.48
C GLY A 4 -20.08 10.85 9.70
N LEU A 5 -19.88 12.06 10.24
CA LEU A 5 -19.00 13.07 9.61
C LEU A 5 -17.53 12.64 9.65
N THR A 6 -17.11 11.98 10.74
CA THR A 6 -15.74 11.45 10.86
C THR A 6 -15.47 10.37 9.81
N ILE A 7 -16.39 9.42 9.63
CA ILE A 7 -16.29 8.36 8.61
C ILE A 7 -16.22 8.97 7.20
N GLN A 8 -17.10 9.95 6.89
CA GLN A 8 -17.09 10.61 5.59
C GLN A 8 -15.76 11.32 5.30
N LEU A 9 -15.22 12.04 6.29
CA LEU A 9 -13.92 12.71 6.13
C LEU A 9 -12.79 11.74 5.89
N ILE A 10 -12.72 10.63 6.64
CA ILE A 10 -11.72 9.58 6.44
C ILE A 10 -11.83 9.01 5.03
N ALA A 11 -13.05 8.64 4.61
CA ALA A 11 -13.27 8.09 3.27
C ALA A 11 -12.84 9.05 2.17
N ILE A 12 -13.13 10.35 2.30
CA ILE A 12 -12.71 11.36 1.33
C ILE A 12 -11.19 11.49 1.28
N LEU A 13 -10.52 11.57 2.45
CA LEU A 13 -9.06 11.69 2.50
C LEU A 13 -8.35 10.52 1.83
N ILE A 14 -8.78 9.29 2.15
CA ILE A 14 -8.21 8.07 1.56
C ILE A 14 -8.50 7.99 0.06
N SER A 15 -9.75 8.27 -0.36
CA SER A 15 -10.11 8.23 -1.78
C SER A 15 -9.31 9.24 -2.60
N VAL A 16 -9.06 10.44 -2.09
CA VAL A 16 -8.23 11.44 -2.76
C VAL A 16 -6.77 10.99 -2.80
N ALA A 17 -6.23 10.45 -1.69
CA ALA A 17 -4.86 9.95 -1.65
C ALA A 17 -4.62 8.81 -2.65
N CYS A 18 -5.56 7.85 -2.72
CA CYS A 18 -5.50 6.73 -3.68
C CYS A 18 -5.69 7.19 -5.13
N SER A 19 -6.60 8.13 -5.40
CA SER A 19 -6.84 8.61 -6.76
C SER A 19 -5.66 9.38 -7.35
N LEU A 20 -4.91 10.13 -6.52
CA LEU A 20 -3.69 10.81 -6.96
C LEU A 20 -2.65 9.85 -7.54
N LEU A 21 -2.44 8.70 -6.90
CA LEU A 21 -1.51 7.68 -7.37
C LEU A 21 -2.12 6.81 -8.48
N GLY A 22 -3.42 6.53 -8.38
CA GLY A 22 -4.15 5.71 -9.34
C GLY A 22 -4.06 6.21 -10.77
N VAL A 23 -4.06 7.54 -10.98
CA VAL A 23 -3.87 8.14 -12.31
C VAL A 23 -2.56 7.68 -12.94
N PHE A 24 -1.46 7.70 -12.20
CA PHE A 24 -0.14 7.29 -12.70
C PHE A 24 -0.07 5.79 -12.96
N LEU A 25 -0.71 4.96 -12.14
CA LEU A 25 -0.79 3.52 -12.34
C LEU A 25 -1.57 3.16 -13.61
N VAL A 26 -2.71 3.82 -13.84
CA VAL A 26 -3.51 3.63 -15.07
C VAL A 26 -2.71 4.04 -16.31
N LEU A 27 -2.00 5.17 -16.26
CA LEU A 27 -1.14 5.63 -17.37
C LEU A 27 0.01 4.65 -17.68
N ARG A 28 0.45 3.86 -16.71
CA ARG A 28 1.45 2.80 -16.88
C ARG A 28 0.85 1.42 -17.23
N SER A 29 -0.47 1.31 -17.31
CA SER A 29 -1.19 0.05 -17.48
C SER A 29 -1.02 -0.96 -16.32
N MET A 30 -0.55 -0.52 -15.16
CA MET A 30 -0.24 -1.33 -13.97
C MET A 30 -1.36 -1.28 -12.91
N SER A 31 -2.60 -1.04 -13.28
CA SER A 31 -3.71 -0.91 -12.32
C SER A 31 -3.98 -2.16 -11.49
N MET A 32 -3.80 -3.35 -12.08
CA MET A 32 -3.95 -4.64 -11.38
C MET A 32 -2.89 -4.90 -10.30
N LEU A 33 -1.77 -4.19 -10.36
CA LEU A 33 -0.69 -4.33 -9.38
C LEU A 33 -1.13 -3.88 -7.98
N THR A 34 -2.03 -2.90 -7.90
CA THR A 34 -2.57 -2.42 -6.61
C THR A 34 -3.32 -3.52 -5.88
N ASP A 35 -4.12 -4.30 -6.61
CA ASP A 35 -4.86 -5.43 -6.07
C ASP A 35 -3.89 -6.51 -5.56
N ALA A 36 -2.85 -6.82 -6.34
CA ALA A 36 -1.81 -7.76 -5.91
C ALA A 36 -1.08 -7.30 -4.65
N ILE A 37 -0.70 -6.03 -4.57
CA ILE A 37 -0.05 -5.45 -3.37
C ILE A 37 -0.98 -5.62 -2.17
N SER A 38 -2.26 -5.31 -2.33
CA SER A 38 -3.26 -5.39 -1.27
C SER A 38 -3.29 -6.75 -0.57
N HIS A 39 -3.32 -7.82 -1.34
CA HIS A 39 -3.34 -9.17 -0.79
C HIS A 39 -1.97 -9.66 -0.30
N THR A 40 -0.88 -9.27 -0.94
CA THR A 40 0.47 -9.68 -0.52
C THR A 40 0.97 -8.97 0.73
N ILE A 41 0.42 -7.83 1.09
CA ILE A 41 0.65 -7.12 2.37
C ILE A 41 0.47 -8.05 3.56
N LEU A 42 -0.49 -8.98 3.50
CA LEU A 42 -0.73 -9.97 4.55
C LEU A 42 0.55 -10.74 4.91
N LEU A 43 1.35 -11.13 3.91
CA LEU A 43 2.64 -11.80 4.18
C LEU A 43 3.59 -10.91 4.98
N GLY A 44 3.65 -9.61 4.64
CA GLY A 44 4.48 -8.64 5.36
C GLY A 44 4.06 -8.45 6.81
N ILE A 45 2.76 -8.36 7.06
CA ILE A 45 2.19 -8.27 8.40
C ILE A 45 2.56 -9.52 9.21
N VAL A 46 2.36 -10.72 8.65
CA VAL A 46 2.64 -12.00 9.33
C VAL A 46 4.13 -12.15 9.66
N LEU A 47 5.02 -11.84 8.72
CA LEU A 47 6.47 -11.91 8.97
C LEU A 47 6.91 -10.93 10.04
N SER A 48 6.38 -9.71 10.03
CA SER A 48 6.68 -8.70 11.04
C SER A 48 6.12 -9.09 12.41
N PHE A 49 4.93 -9.70 12.44
CA PHE A 49 4.34 -10.22 13.66
C PHE A 49 5.20 -11.32 14.30
N PHE A 50 5.81 -12.21 13.53
CA PHE A 50 6.73 -13.23 14.07
C PHE A 50 7.97 -12.64 14.74
N ILE A 51 8.37 -11.42 14.34
CA ILE A 51 9.51 -10.73 14.94
C ILE A 51 9.08 -9.96 16.19
N THR A 52 7.94 -9.27 16.13
CA THR A 52 7.51 -8.34 17.19
C THR A 52 6.63 -8.97 18.25
N HIS A 53 5.89 -10.02 17.92
CA HIS A 53 4.82 -10.62 18.74
C HIS A 53 3.78 -9.61 19.27
N LYS A 54 3.64 -8.45 18.58
CA LYS A 54 2.70 -7.37 18.91
C LYS A 54 2.00 -6.89 17.66
N LEU A 55 0.67 -6.75 17.72
CA LEU A 55 -0.14 -6.28 16.60
C LEU A 55 -0.09 -4.74 16.44
N ASP A 56 0.21 -3.99 17.50
CA ASP A 56 0.23 -2.51 17.48
C ASP A 56 1.62 -1.93 17.13
N SER A 57 2.52 -2.75 16.58
CA SER A 57 3.89 -2.31 16.30
C SER A 57 3.98 -1.60 14.94
N PRO A 58 4.61 -0.42 14.84
CA PRO A 58 4.86 0.25 13.55
C PRO A 58 5.71 -0.60 12.59
N LEU A 59 6.40 -1.63 13.09
CA LEU A 59 7.14 -2.60 12.26
C LEU A 59 6.22 -3.42 11.35
N LEU A 60 4.92 -3.57 11.67
CA LEU A 60 3.96 -4.23 10.80
C LEU A 60 3.76 -3.43 9.50
N ILE A 61 3.62 -2.12 9.60
CA ILE A 61 3.48 -1.21 8.45
C ILE A 61 4.74 -1.26 7.57
N ILE A 62 5.92 -1.25 8.21
CA ILE A 62 7.20 -1.34 7.49
C ILE A 62 7.30 -2.68 6.74
N GLY A 63 7.01 -3.78 7.42
CA GLY A 63 7.07 -5.11 6.80
C GLY A 63 6.03 -5.29 5.69
N ALA A 64 4.82 -4.80 5.88
CA ALA A 64 3.79 -4.78 4.86
C ALA A 64 4.24 -3.99 3.62
N THR A 65 4.81 -2.80 3.82
CA THR A 65 5.35 -1.96 2.74
C THR A 65 6.51 -2.64 2.01
N LEU A 66 7.43 -3.27 2.73
CA LEU A 66 8.55 -4.00 2.12
C LEU A 66 8.08 -5.18 1.26
N VAL A 67 7.08 -5.94 1.73
CA VAL A 67 6.51 -7.02 0.93
C VAL A 67 5.71 -6.47 -0.27
N GLY A 68 5.02 -5.36 -0.13
CA GLY A 68 4.41 -4.67 -1.27
C GLY A 68 5.45 -4.28 -2.34
N LEU A 69 6.59 -3.72 -1.96
CA LEU A 69 7.70 -3.43 -2.88
C LEU A 69 8.32 -4.70 -3.47
N LEU A 70 8.45 -5.76 -2.66
CA LEU A 70 8.92 -7.07 -3.14
C LEU A 70 7.97 -7.63 -4.21
N THR A 71 6.66 -7.45 -4.03
CA THR A 71 5.66 -7.86 -5.03
C THR A 71 5.89 -7.17 -6.36
N VAL A 72 6.09 -5.84 -6.34
CA VAL A 72 6.40 -5.07 -7.55
C VAL A 72 7.67 -5.60 -8.22
N TYR A 73 8.74 -5.75 -7.45
CA TYR A 73 10.03 -6.23 -7.96
C TYR A 73 9.92 -7.64 -8.60
N LEU A 74 9.20 -8.56 -7.95
CA LEU A 74 9.01 -9.91 -8.48
C LEU A 74 8.16 -9.92 -9.77
N VAL A 75 7.14 -9.08 -9.84
CA VAL A 75 6.32 -8.92 -11.04
C VAL A 75 7.18 -8.41 -12.20
N GLU A 76 7.99 -7.38 -11.99
CA GLU A 76 8.90 -6.85 -13.01
C GLU A 76 9.93 -7.89 -13.45
N LEU A 77 10.53 -8.60 -12.49
CA LEU A 77 11.52 -9.64 -12.80
C LEU A 77 10.95 -10.74 -13.69
N ILE A 78 9.70 -11.14 -13.48
CA ILE A 78 9.02 -12.14 -14.33
C ILE A 78 8.66 -11.53 -15.68
N THR A 79 8.14 -10.30 -15.71
CA THR A 79 7.74 -9.61 -16.93
C THR A 79 8.93 -9.34 -17.86
N ASP A 80 10.09 -8.99 -17.30
CA ASP A 80 11.33 -8.73 -18.05
C ASP A 80 11.86 -9.98 -18.78
N THR A 81 11.45 -11.19 -18.37
CA THR A 81 11.79 -12.42 -19.11
C THR A 81 11.10 -12.50 -20.48
N ASN A 82 10.08 -11.67 -20.73
CA ASN A 82 9.23 -11.70 -21.93
C ASN A 82 8.54 -13.04 -22.20
N LEU A 83 8.50 -13.95 -21.21
CA LEU A 83 7.81 -15.23 -21.32
C LEU A 83 6.32 -15.14 -21.03
N VAL A 84 5.93 -14.19 -20.20
CA VAL A 84 4.53 -13.96 -19.77
C VAL A 84 4.18 -12.47 -19.85
N LYS A 85 2.90 -12.20 -20.05
CA LYS A 85 2.37 -10.83 -19.98
C LYS A 85 2.33 -10.36 -18.53
N GLU A 86 2.36 -9.06 -18.33
CA GLU A 86 2.34 -8.41 -17.01
C GLU A 86 1.18 -8.90 -16.11
N ASP A 87 -0.04 -8.98 -16.64
CA ASP A 87 -1.20 -9.46 -15.88
C ASP A 87 -1.02 -10.90 -15.37
N ALA A 88 -0.38 -11.77 -16.19
CA ALA A 88 -0.08 -13.14 -15.78
C ALA A 88 1.03 -13.19 -14.73
N ALA A 89 2.05 -12.34 -14.84
CA ALA A 89 3.11 -12.21 -13.84
C ALA A 89 2.53 -11.75 -12.49
N ILE A 90 1.64 -10.76 -12.50
CA ILE A 90 0.91 -10.28 -11.32
C ILE A 90 0.16 -11.44 -10.65
N GLY A 91 -0.61 -12.21 -11.41
CA GLY A 91 -1.38 -13.36 -10.89
C GLY A 91 -0.50 -14.45 -10.29
N ILE A 92 0.66 -14.75 -10.89
CA ILE A 92 1.62 -15.74 -10.37
C ILE A 92 2.19 -15.26 -9.04
N VAL A 93 2.72 -14.04 -8.97
CA VAL A 93 3.34 -13.48 -7.76
C VAL A 93 2.32 -13.39 -6.63
N LEU A 94 1.14 -12.85 -6.91
CA LEU A 94 0.04 -12.78 -5.95
C LEU A 94 -0.26 -14.16 -5.36
N SER A 95 -0.49 -15.17 -6.21
CA SER A 95 -0.87 -16.51 -5.75
C SER A 95 0.21 -17.15 -4.88
N VAL A 96 1.47 -16.97 -5.22
CA VAL A 96 2.60 -17.52 -4.45
C VAL A 96 2.73 -16.83 -3.09
N LEU A 97 2.81 -15.50 -3.07
CA LEU A 97 3.03 -14.76 -1.83
C LEU A 97 1.84 -14.88 -0.87
N PHE A 98 0.62 -14.79 -1.40
CA PHE A 98 -0.59 -14.97 -0.59
C PHE A 98 -0.70 -16.40 -0.03
N SER A 99 -0.40 -17.42 -0.82
CA SER A 99 -0.40 -18.82 -0.34
C SER A 99 0.61 -19.03 0.77
N ILE A 100 1.80 -18.44 0.67
CA ILE A 100 2.81 -18.51 1.73
C ILE A 100 2.26 -17.85 3.02
N ALA A 101 1.62 -16.68 2.90
CA ALA A 101 1.01 -16.00 4.05
C ALA A 101 -0.03 -16.88 4.74
N VAL A 102 -0.96 -17.46 3.98
CA VAL A 102 -2.03 -18.33 4.51
C VAL A 102 -1.46 -19.57 5.18
N VAL A 103 -0.45 -20.23 4.58
CA VAL A 103 0.21 -21.40 5.19
C VAL A 103 0.91 -21.02 6.51
N LEU A 104 1.59 -19.87 6.55
CA LEU A 104 2.25 -19.40 7.76
C LEU A 104 1.23 -19.12 8.89
N ILE A 105 0.13 -18.44 8.58
CA ILE A 105 -0.95 -18.19 9.54
C ILE A 105 -1.52 -19.51 10.04
N SER A 106 -1.93 -20.40 9.15
CA SER A 106 -2.57 -21.65 9.49
C SER A 106 -1.69 -22.56 10.36
N LYS A 107 -0.36 -22.56 10.13
CA LYS A 107 0.55 -23.45 10.83
C LYS A 107 1.05 -22.90 12.16
N TYR A 108 1.28 -21.61 12.26
CA TYR A 108 1.98 -21.02 13.40
C TYR A 108 1.11 -20.13 14.28
N THR A 109 -0.07 -19.72 13.81
CA THR A 109 -0.96 -18.83 14.54
C THR A 109 -2.27 -19.48 14.99
N ALA A 110 -2.39 -20.81 14.88
CA ALA A 110 -3.57 -21.57 15.28
C ALA A 110 -4.00 -21.36 16.76
N ASN A 111 -3.10 -20.89 17.64
CA ASN A 111 -3.36 -20.59 19.04
C ASN A 111 -3.56 -19.09 19.33
N ILE A 112 -3.40 -18.23 18.35
CA ILE A 112 -3.60 -16.78 18.45
C ILE A 112 -4.71 -16.49 17.45
N HIS A 113 -5.78 -15.83 17.87
CA HIS A 113 -6.88 -15.43 16.98
C HIS A 113 -6.41 -14.36 15.93
N LEU A 114 -5.38 -14.71 15.18
CA LEU A 114 -5.02 -14.06 13.91
C LEU A 114 -5.87 -14.72 12.83
N ASP A 115 -7.16 -14.40 12.85
CA ASP A 115 -8.01 -14.74 11.73
C ASP A 115 -7.62 -13.82 10.57
N ILE A 116 -7.55 -14.39 9.36
CA ILE A 116 -7.21 -13.63 8.14
C ILE A 116 -8.13 -12.42 8.03
N ASP A 117 -9.39 -12.61 8.37
CA ASP A 117 -10.39 -11.55 8.38
C ASP A 117 -10.08 -10.45 9.39
N THR A 118 -9.59 -10.77 10.59
CA THR A 118 -9.27 -9.77 11.63
C THR A 118 -8.02 -8.94 11.29
N VAL A 119 -7.09 -9.51 10.55
CA VAL A 119 -5.85 -8.81 10.13
C VAL A 119 -6.09 -7.92 8.91
N LEU A 120 -7.04 -8.30 8.05
CA LEU A 120 -7.38 -7.56 6.83
C LEU A 120 -8.57 -6.60 7.01
N LEU A 121 -9.32 -6.74 8.11
CA LEU A 121 -10.51 -5.92 8.36
C LEU A 121 -10.19 -4.72 9.25
N GLY A 122 -9.63 -3.67 8.64
CA GLY A 122 -9.92 -2.33 9.15
C GLY A 122 -11.42 -2.09 8.94
N GLU A 123 -12.16 -1.82 9.99
CA GLU A 123 -13.57 -1.42 9.83
C GLU A 123 -13.66 0.10 9.94
N ILE A 124 -13.91 0.77 8.82
CA ILE A 124 -14.12 2.22 8.78
C ILE A 124 -15.25 2.66 9.75
N ALA A 125 -16.17 1.75 10.07
CA ALA A 125 -17.24 1.99 11.01
C ALA A 125 -16.74 2.21 12.46
N PHE A 126 -15.62 1.58 12.83
CA PHE A 126 -15.00 1.74 14.15
C PHE A 126 -13.91 2.82 14.18
N ALA A 127 -13.49 3.35 13.04
CA ALA A 127 -12.49 4.41 12.96
C ALA A 127 -12.77 5.65 13.85
N PRO A 128 -14.02 6.09 14.10
CA PRO A 128 -14.31 7.19 15.01
C PRO A 128 -13.99 6.91 16.47
N PHE A 129 -13.91 5.64 16.87
CA PHE A 129 -13.66 5.22 18.26
C PHE A 129 -12.16 5.11 18.59
N HIS A 130 -11.31 4.93 17.58
CA HIS A 130 -9.86 4.97 17.73
C HIS A 130 -9.40 6.44 17.67
N THR A 131 -9.24 7.05 18.84
CA THR A 131 -8.86 8.46 18.95
C THR A 131 -7.49 8.61 19.59
N GLU A 132 -6.69 9.52 19.04
CA GLU A 132 -5.43 9.98 19.62
C GLU A 132 -5.60 11.38 20.19
N GLU A 133 -4.90 11.67 21.29
CA GLU A 133 -4.89 13.00 21.89
C GLU A 133 -3.71 13.80 21.32
N ILE A 134 -4.02 14.74 20.42
CA ILE A 134 -3.03 15.67 19.88
C ILE A 134 -3.41 17.09 20.32
N PHE A 135 -2.51 17.77 21.01
CA PHE A 135 -2.70 19.12 21.56
C PHE A 135 -3.96 19.30 22.42
N GLY A 136 -4.38 18.24 23.13
CA GLY A 136 -5.58 18.28 24.00
C GLY A 136 -6.91 18.08 23.28
N PHE A 137 -6.89 17.81 21.98
CA PHE A 137 -8.07 17.45 21.19
C PHE A 137 -8.06 15.95 20.87
N LYS A 138 -9.20 15.28 21.07
CA LYS A 138 -9.41 13.90 20.65
C LYS A 138 -9.77 13.87 19.17
N ILE A 139 -8.83 13.42 18.35
CA ILE A 139 -8.99 13.31 16.89
C ILE A 139 -8.94 11.82 16.53
N ALA A 140 -9.78 11.37 15.61
CA ALA A 140 -9.74 9.98 15.12
C ALA A 140 -8.40 9.71 14.42
N SER A 141 -7.72 8.63 14.79
CA SER A 141 -6.42 8.22 14.21
C SER A 141 -6.49 8.08 12.69
N GLY A 142 -7.62 7.60 12.16
CA GLY A 142 -7.85 7.50 10.71
C GLY A 142 -7.79 8.84 9.97
N ILE A 143 -8.18 9.98 10.61
CA ILE A 143 -8.04 11.31 10.00
C ILE A 143 -6.55 11.70 9.95
N ILE A 144 -5.80 11.43 11.00
CA ILE A 144 -4.38 11.78 11.10
C ILE A 144 -3.58 10.99 10.05
N ASN A 145 -3.79 9.69 9.99
CA ASN A 145 -3.12 8.80 9.05
C ASN A 145 -3.53 9.11 7.60
N GLY A 146 -4.83 9.30 7.33
CA GLY A 146 -5.33 9.67 6.01
C GLY A 146 -4.81 11.03 5.53
N LEU A 147 -4.73 12.01 6.41
CA LEU A 147 -4.18 13.33 6.09
C LEU A 147 -2.67 13.26 5.86
N SER A 148 -1.95 12.49 6.69
CA SER A 148 -0.50 12.31 6.58
C SER A 148 -0.11 11.71 5.23
N ILE A 149 -0.80 10.64 4.81
CA ILE A 149 -0.52 9.99 3.53
C ILE A 149 -0.92 10.86 2.34
N LEU A 150 -2.03 11.60 2.45
CA LEU A 150 -2.44 12.54 1.42
C LEU A 150 -1.40 13.65 1.21
N ILE A 151 -0.90 14.24 2.32
CA ILE A 151 0.15 15.28 2.27
C ILE A 151 1.43 14.70 1.68
N LEU A 152 1.84 13.50 2.10
CA LEU A 152 3.02 12.82 1.57
C LEU A 152 2.91 12.63 0.05
N ASN A 153 1.81 12.06 -0.42
CA ASN A 153 1.56 11.82 -1.85
C ASN A 153 1.56 13.13 -2.64
N LEU A 154 0.84 14.15 -2.14
CA LEU A 154 0.77 15.46 -2.79
C LEU A 154 2.16 16.11 -2.88
N LEU A 155 2.94 16.05 -1.79
CA LEU A 155 4.27 16.64 -1.73
C LEU A 155 5.22 15.96 -2.72
N VAL A 156 5.29 14.64 -2.72
CA VAL A 156 6.18 13.90 -3.63
C VAL A 156 5.77 14.09 -5.08
N ILE A 157 4.47 14.00 -5.38
CA ILE A 157 3.97 14.20 -6.74
C ILE A 157 4.24 15.63 -7.20
N THR A 158 4.03 16.66 -6.38
CA THR A 158 4.26 18.05 -6.81
C THR A 158 5.74 18.36 -7.02
N ILE A 159 6.63 17.84 -6.16
CA ILE A 159 8.08 18.02 -6.32
C ILE A 159 8.59 17.33 -7.58
N PHE A 160 8.22 16.07 -7.79
CA PHE A 160 8.74 15.22 -8.87
C PHE A 160 7.77 15.07 -10.04
N PHE A 161 6.80 15.97 -10.19
CA PHE A 161 5.77 15.87 -11.22
C PHE A 161 6.33 15.77 -12.63
N LYS A 162 7.34 16.60 -12.95
CA LYS A 162 7.96 16.65 -14.28
C LYS A 162 8.71 15.36 -14.58
N GLU A 163 9.50 14.89 -13.63
CA GLU A 163 10.34 13.71 -13.75
C GLU A 163 9.49 12.44 -13.87
N ILE A 164 8.48 12.31 -13.01
CA ILE A 164 7.51 11.21 -13.07
C ILE A 164 6.77 11.21 -14.41
N LYS A 165 6.28 12.37 -14.85
CA LYS A 165 5.58 12.51 -16.12
C LYS A 165 6.44 12.08 -17.30
N ILE A 166 7.66 12.59 -17.42
CA ILE A 166 8.58 12.26 -18.52
C ILE A 166 8.92 10.75 -18.46
N SER A 167 9.21 10.21 -17.28
CA SER A 167 9.55 8.79 -17.10
C SER A 167 8.41 7.83 -17.49
N ILE A 168 7.16 8.28 -17.35
CA ILE A 168 5.98 7.47 -17.73
C ILE A 168 5.74 7.52 -19.25
N PHE A 169 5.79 8.71 -19.84
CA PHE A 169 5.40 8.89 -21.25
C PHE A 169 6.51 8.59 -22.24
N ASP A 170 7.79 8.87 -21.89
CA ASP A 170 8.92 8.65 -22.77
C ASP A 170 10.19 8.30 -21.97
N ARG A 171 10.40 7.00 -21.78
CA ARG A 171 11.59 6.48 -21.08
C ARG A 171 12.89 6.84 -21.80
N ALA A 172 12.88 6.87 -23.14
CA ALA A 172 14.07 7.18 -23.93
C ALA A 172 14.45 8.66 -23.75
N LEU A 173 13.48 9.55 -23.79
CA LEU A 173 13.68 10.98 -23.51
C LEU A 173 14.17 11.19 -22.08
N ALA A 174 13.60 10.51 -21.09
CA ALA A 174 14.05 10.59 -19.70
C ALA A 174 15.53 10.28 -19.57
N LEU A 175 16.00 9.18 -20.18
CA LEU A 175 17.40 8.78 -20.17
C LEU A 175 18.32 9.80 -20.86
N THR A 176 17.90 10.38 -22.00
CA THR A 176 18.69 11.39 -22.69
C THR A 176 18.81 12.71 -21.93
N LEU A 177 17.83 13.02 -21.08
CA LEU A 177 17.84 14.16 -20.15
C LEU A 177 18.64 13.89 -18.87
N GLY A 178 19.24 12.70 -18.73
CA GLY A 178 20.00 12.31 -17.55
C GLY A 178 19.12 11.94 -16.34
N LEU A 179 17.83 11.72 -16.54
CA LEU A 179 16.93 11.22 -15.51
C LEU A 179 17.07 9.70 -15.39
N PHE A 180 16.79 9.18 -14.19
CA PHE A 180 16.75 7.74 -13.93
C PHE A 180 15.29 7.27 -13.82
N PRO A 181 14.63 6.87 -14.93
CA PRO A 181 13.20 6.52 -14.93
C PRO A 181 12.87 5.36 -13.98
N GLU A 182 13.82 4.48 -13.72
CA GLU A 182 13.68 3.38 -12.76
C GLU A 182 13.53 3.88 -11.32
N VAL A 183 14.29 4.90 -10.94
CA VAL A 183 14.19 5.51 -9.60
C VAL A 183 12.79 6.09 -9.37
N PHE A 184 12.26 6.81 -10.36
CA PHE A 184 10.92 7.39 -10.28
C PHE A 184 9.82 6.33 -10.33
N HIS A 185 10.07 5.21 -11.00
CA HIS A 185 9.18 4.06 -10.97
C HIS A 185 9.10 3.47 -9.56
N TYR A 186 10.23 3.09 -8.95
CA TYR A 186 10.24 2.53 -7.60
C TYR A 186 9.78 3.54 -6.54
N LEU A 187 10.03 4.84 -6.74
CA LEU A 187 9.48 5.89 -5.89
C LEU A 187 7.94 5.89 -5.93
N LEU A 188 7.36 5.84 -7.13
CA LEU A 188 5.91 5.77 -7.31
C LEU A 188 5.33 4.50 -6.67
N MET A 189 5.96 3.34 -6.92
CA MET A 189 5.50 2.06 -6.37
C MET A 189 5.62 2.00 -4.86
N SER A 190 6.64 2.63 -4.27
CA SER A 190 6.76 2.73 -2.81
C SER A 190 5.64 3.57 -2.21
N LEU A 191 5.27 4.69 -2.85
CA LEU A 191 4.12 5.49 -2.43
C LEU A 191 2.82 4.71 -2.53
N VAL A 192 2.62 3.97 -3.62
CA VAL A 192 1.45 3.10 -3.80
C VAL A 192 1.39 2.06 -2.69
N SER A 193 2.50 1.37 -2.40
CA SER A 193 2.55 0.36 -1.36
C SER A 193 2.25 0.93 0.03
N VAL A 194 2.87 2.07 0.41
CA VAL A 194 2.59 2.74 1.69
C VAL A 194 1.13 3.19 1.78
N THR A 195 0.61 3.77 0.68
CA THR A 195 -0.78 4.24 0.65
C THR A 195 -1.76 3.08 0.76
N ALA A 196 -1.49 1.96 0.08
CA ALA A 196 -2.30 0.75 0.19
C ALA A 196 -2.31 0.23 1.62
N VAL A 197 -1.14 0.06 2.26
CA VAL A 197 -1.02 -0.43 3.65
C VAL A 197 -1.83 0.42 4.62
N ILE A 198 -1.67 1.75 4.57
CA ILE A 198 -2.38 2.67 5.46
C ILE A 198 -3.89 2.68 5.16
N SER A 199 -4.26 2.59 3.88
CA SER A 199 -5.68 2.52 3.50
C SER A 199 -6.34 1.24 4.01
N PHE A 200 -5.65 0.10 3.96
CA PHE A 200 -6.13 -1.17 4.49
C PHE A 200 -6.28 -1.15 6.02
N ASP A 201 -5.32 -0.57 6.73
CA ASP A 201 -5.39 -0.42 8.18
C ASP A 201 -6.64 0.37 8.64
N ILE A 202 -7.09 1.32 7.82
CA ILE A 202 -8.21 2.20 8.18
C ILE A 202 -9.56 1.71 7.64
N VAL A 203 -9.60 1.26 6.38
CA VAL A 203 -10.85 0.96 5.66
C VAL A 203 -11.12 -0.54 5.62
N GLY A 204 -10.08 -1.36 5.68
CA GLY A 204 -10.12 -2.79 5.43
C GLY A 204 -9.92 -3.14 3.95
N ALA A 205 -9.98 -4.43 3.67
CA ALA A 205 -9.84 -5.00 2.34
C ALA A 205 -11.17 -5.06 1.59
#